data_0cec2090064577f2ada7a5537707b245
#
_entry.id   0cec2090064577f2ada7a5537707b245
#
_cell.length_a   1.000
_cell.length_b   1.000
_cell.length_c   1.000
_cell.angle_alpha   90.00
_cell.angle_beta   90.00
_cell.angle_gamma   90.00
#
_symmetry.space_group_name_H-M   'P 1'
#
loop_
_entity.id
_entity.type
_entity.pdbx_description
1 polymer ?
#
loop_
_entity_poly.entity_id
_entity_poly.type
_entity_poly.pdbx_seq_one_letter_code
_entity_poly.pdbx_strand_id
1 'polypeptide(L)'
;MNLFALTLLAPLAFVNLEYMLWVAIPSMVLSSGAAWLVKTRFAKYSKVPSQRGYTGQQAAQALLDAAGIQDVQVVRVDGSLTDHYNPRTKQLALSTPVFDKTSIAAIGVATHEAGHAIQHLSLIHISEPTRPY
;
A
#
# COMPACT_ATOMS: atom_id res chain seq x y z
N MET A 1 29.86 -29.47 -22.59
CA MET A 1 29.10 -28.34 -22.03
C MET A 1 28.39 -28.88 -20.80
N ASN A 2 28.78 -28.39 -19.60
CA ASN A 2 28.31 -28.96 -18.33
C ASN A 2 26.83 -28.63 -18.12
N LEU A 3 26.04 -29.60 -17.63
CA LEU A 3 24.63 -29.48 -17.30
C LEU A 3 24.34 -28.27 -16.38
N PHE A 4 25.29 -27.93 -15.50
CA PHE A 4 25.28 -26.74 -14.64
C PHE A 4 25.30 -25.41 -15.42
N ALA A 5 26.03 -25.35 -16.53
CA ALA A 5 26.05 -24.14 -17.36
C ALA A 5 24.72 -23.93 -18.11
N LEU A 6 24.04 -25.02 -18.46
CA LEU A 6 22.72 -24.96 -19.13
C LEU A 6 21.63 -24.43 -18.17
N THR A 7 21.68 -24.80 -16.89
CA THR A 7 20.68 -24.34 -15.89
C THR A 7 20.88 -22.87 -15.50
N LEU A 8 22.11 -22.34 -15.58
CA LEU A 8 22.41 -20.92 -15.31
C LEU A 8 22.06 -20.02 -16.50
N LEU A 9 22.11 -20.55 -17.73
CA LEU A 9 21.76 -19.80 -18.96
C LEU A 9 20.28 -19.86 -19.32
N ALA A 10 19.54 -20.82 -18.78
CA ALA A 10 18.11 -20.99 -19.05
C ALA A 10 17.28 -19.72 -18.75
N PRO A 11 17.46 -19.00 -17.60
CA PRO A 11 16.72 -17.77 -17.36
C PRO A 11 17.07 -16.62 -18.31
N LEU A 12 18.30 -16.62 -18.89
CA LEU A 12 18.71 -15.59 -19.86
C LEU A 12 18.16 -15.85 -21.28
N ALA A 13 17.76 -17.08 -21.58
CA ALA A 13 17.17 -17.43 -22.88
C ALA A 13 15.76 -16.83 -23.09
N PHE A 14 15.08 -16.42 -22.03
CA PHE A 14 13.78 -15.74 -22.09
C PHE A 14 13.91 -14.23 -22.31
N VAL A 15 15.10 -13.65 -22.16
CA VAL A 15 15.36 -12.22 -22.39
C VAL A 15 15.81 -12.04 -23.84
N ASN A 16 14.88 -12.25 -24.77
CA ASN A 16 15.13 -11.95 -26.18
C ASN A 16 14.69 -10.50 -26.51
N LEU A 17 15.11 -10.01 -27.67
CA LEU A 17 14.79 -8.66 -28.13
C LEU A 17 13.27 -8.42 -28.22
N GLU A 18 12.51 -9.41 -28.63
CA GLU A 18 11.05 -9.32 -28.74
C GLU A 18 10.41 -9.14 -27.37
N TYR A 19 10.82 -9.92 -26.35
CA TYR A 19 10.36 -9.75 -24.98
C TYR A 19 10.69 -8.35 -24.44
N MET A 20 11.89 -7.86 -24.67
CA MET A 20 12.30 -6.51 -24.23
C MET A 20 11.44 -5.44 -24.90
N LEU A 21 11.22 -5.52 -26.21
CA LEU A 21 10.46 -4.50 -26.95
C LEU A 21 8.96 -4.54 -26.65
N TRP A 22 8.37 -5.73 -26.56
CA TRP A 22 6.91 -5.87 -26.48
C TRP A 22 6.37 -6.03 -25.08
N VAL A 23 7.19 -6.44 -24.11
CA VAL A 23 6.77 -6.67 -22.73
C VAL A 23 7.50 -5.78 -21.74
N ALA A 24 8.82 -5.86 -21.67
CA ALA A 24 9.59 -5.19 -20.63
C ALA A 24 9.54 -3.66 -20.74
N ILE A 25 9.79 -3.12 -21.94
CA ILE A 25 9.78 -1.67 -22.16
C ILE A 25 8.37 -1.08 -21.95
N PRO A 26 7.29 -1.60 -22.57
CA PRO A 26 5.95 -1.07 -22.33
C PRO A 26 5.51 -1.17 -20.85
N SER A 27 5.84 -2.28 -20.17
CA SER A 27 5.54 -2.44 -18.75
C SER A 27 6.27 -1.42 -17.88
N MET A 28 7.54 -1.16 -18.18
CA MET A 28 8.35 -0.16 -17.46
C MET A 28 7.83 1.27 -17.69
N VAL A 29 7.45 1.60 -18.92
CA VAL A 29 6.86 2.91 -19.27
C VAL A 29 5.54 3.10 -18.54
N LEU A 30 4.66 2.10 -18.56
CA LEU A 30 3.37 2.14 -17.88
C LEU A 30 3.54 2.28 -16.36
N SER A 31 4.42 1.49 -15.75
CA SER A 31 4.71 1.52 -14.32
C SER A 31 5.30 2.87 -13.89
N SER A 32 6.24 3.40 -14.67
CA SER A 32 6.87 4.70 -14.41
C SER A 32 5.85 5.84 -14.54
N GLY A 33 4.99 5.79 -15.56
CA GLY A 33 3.91 6.75 -15.78
C GLY A 33 2.88 6.72 -14.64
N ALA A 34 2.50 5.53 -14.18
CA ALA A 34 1.61 5.37 -13.04
C ALA A 34 2.23 5.93 -11.75
N ALA A 35 3.49 5.60 -11.46
CA ALA A 35 4.20 6.11 -10.29
C ALA A 35 4.34 7.66 -10.33
N TRP A 36 4.63 8.22 -11.49
CA TRP A 36 4.69 9.67 -11.67
C TRP A 36 3.32 10.32 -11.44
N LEU A 37 2.24 9.73 -11.97
CA LEU A 37 0.88 10.22 -11.78
C LEU A 37 0.49 10.21 -10.31
N VAL A 38 0.77 9.14 -9.57
CA VAL A 38 0.51 9.06 -8.12
C VAL A 38 1.25 10.17 -7.37
N LYS A 39 2.56 10.33 -7.62
CA LYS A 39 3.37 11.39 -6.98
C LYS A 39 2.84 12.79 -7.26
N THR A 40 2.48 13.09 -8.50
CA THR A 40 1.97 14.42 -8.88
C THR A 40 0.60 14.70 -8.28
N ARG A 41 -0.29 13.72 -8.25
CA ARG A 41 -1.61 13.83 -7.60
C ARG A 41 -1.46 14.00 -6.09
N PHE A 42 -0.63 13.18 -5.45
CA PHE A 42 -0.32 13.34 -4.03
C PHE A 42 0.21 14.74 -3.72
N ALA A 43 1.21 15.23 -4.45
CA ALA A 43 1.77 16.57 -4.27
C ALA A 43 0.72 17.69 -4.46
N LYS A 44 -0.19 17.53 -5.43
CA LYS A 44 -1.29 18.48 -5.65
C LYS A 44 -2.24 18.54 -4.46
N TYR A 45 -2.76 17.38 -4.04
CA TYR A 45 -3.78 17.28 -2.99
C TYR A 45 -3.22 17.39 -1.56
N SER A 46 -1.89 17.26 -1.38
CA SER A 46 -1.21 17.57 -0.12
C SER A 46 -1.29 19.04 0.28
N LYS A 47 -1.56 19.93 -0.69
CA LYS A 47 -1.73 21.36 -0.45
C LYS A 47 -3.17 21.77 -0.14
N VAL A 48 -4.12 20.86 -0.31
CA VAL A 48 -5.54 21.13 -0.09
C VAL A 48 -5.92 20.64 1.31
N PRO A 49 -6.27 21.53 2.24
CA PRO A 49 -6.70 21.13 3.58
C PRO A 49 -8.07 20.43 3.54
N SER A 50 -8.27 19.49 4.43
CA SER A 50 -9.58 18.87 4.62
C SER A 50 -10.53 19.82 5.35
N GLN A 51 -11.82 19.75 5.03
CA GLN A 51 -12.83 20.61 5.67
C GLN A 51 -13.00 20.36 7.18
N ARG A 52 -12.77 19.13 7.64
CA ARG A 52 -12.92 18.73 9.04
C ARG A 52 -11.64 18.88 9.87
N GLY A 53 -10.49 19.18 9.25
CA GLY A 53 -9.22 19.37 9.94
C GLY A 53 -8.62 18.13 10.58
N TYR A 54 -9.13 16.93 10.32
CA TYR A 54 -8.53 15.70 10.81
C TYR A 54 -7.14 15.46 10.18
N THR A 55 -6.21 14.97 11.00
CA THR A 55 -4.95 14.43 10.49
C THR A 55 -5.18 13.06 9.85
N GLY A 56 -4.22 12.57 9.05
CA GLY A 56 -4.29 11.21 8.51
C GLY A 56 -4.40 10.16 9.61
N GLN A 57 -3.63 10.31 10.71
CA GLN A 57 -3.73 9.42 11.87
C GLN A 57 -5.14 9.41 12.48
N GLN A 58 -5.72 10.58 12.70
CA GLN A 58 -7.07 10.68 13.28
C GLN A 58 -8.15 10.09 12.36
N ALA A 59 -8.00 10.28 11.06
CA ALA A 59 -8.94 9.73 10.08
C ALA A 59 -8.85 8.20 10.01
N ALA A 60 -7.64 7.63 10.02
CA ALA A 60 -7.44 6.19 10.06
C ALA A 60 -7.99 5.58 11.35
N GLN A 61 -7.71 6.19 12.51
CA GLN A 61 -8.20 5.72 13.80
C GLN A 61 -9.74 5.75 13.86
N ALA A 62 -10.35 6.85 13.44
CA ALA A 62 -11.81 6.96 13.40
C ALA A 62 -12.47 5.90 12.51
N LEU A 63 -11.82 5.52 11.40
CA LEU A 63 -12.32 4.48 10.52
C LEU A 63 -12.19 3.08 11.15
N LEU A 64 -11.07 2.79 11.81
CA LEU A 64 -10.87 1.53 12.55
C LEU A 64 -11.86 1.40 13.71
N ASP A 65 -12.07 2.48 14.48
CA ASP A 65 -13.03 2.51 15.58
C ASP A 65 -14.47 2.28 15.09
N ALA A 66 -14.86 2.92 13.98
CA ALA A 66 -16.16 2.73 13.35
C ALA A 66 -16.38 1.29 12.84
N ALA A 67 -15.30 0.61 12.48
CA ALA A 67 -15.33 -0.81 12.09
C ALA A 67 -15.24 -1.77 13.30
N GLY A 68 -15.16 -1.26 14.54
CA GLY A 68 -15.03 -2.06 15.76
C GLY A 68 -13.65 -2.71 15.97
N ILE A 69 -12.62 -2.23 15.25
CA ILE A 69 -11.26 -2.77 15.30
C ILE A 69 -10.43 -1.98 16.28
N GLN A 70 -10.07 -2.61 17.41
CA GLN A 70 -9.31 -1.99 18.50
C GLN A 70 -7.88 -2.51 18.64
N ASP A 71 -7.55 -3.58 17.93
CA ASP A 71 -6.28 -4.28 18.03
C ASP A 71 -5.26 -3.88 16.94
N VAL A 72 -5.58 -2.88 16.12
CA VAL A 72 -4.69 -2.27 15.14
C VAL A 72 -4.14 -0.95 15.67
N GLN A 73 -2.82 -0.85 15.73
CA GLN A 73 -2.14 0.38 16.17
C GLN A 73 -1.74 1.23 14.97
N VAL A 74 -2.11 2.52 14.99
CA VAL A 74 -1.66 3.49 13.99
C VAL A 74 -0.32 4.07 14.44
N VAL A 75 0.74 3.79 13.68
CA VAL A 75 2.12 4.19 14.01
C VAL A 75 2.71 5.08 12.92
N ARG A 76 3.62 5.98 13.32
CA ARG A 76 4.38 6.81 12.40
C ARG A 76 5.60 6.06 11.89
N VAL A 77 5.90 6.20 10.60
CA VAL A 77 7.13 5.73 9.98
C VAL A 77 7.79 6.84 9.17
N ASP A 78 9.10 6.75 9.04
CA ASP A 78 9.87 7.70 8.24
C ASP A 78 9.68 7.42 6.74
N GLY A 79 9.91 8.47 5.94
CA GLY A 79 9.82 8.42 4.50
C GLY A 79 8.61 9.14 3.93
N SER A 80 8.36 8.94 2.65
CA SER A 80 7.21 9.49 1.93
C SER A 80 6.63 8.42 1.02
N LEU A 81 5.31 8.21 1.09
CA LEU A 81 4.62 7.13 0.38
C LEU A 81 5.13 5.73 0.79
N THR A 82 5.49 5.57 2.04
CA THR A 82 5.89 4.30 2.68
C THR A 82 4.76 3.72 3.53
N ASP A 83 3.57 4.28 3.37
CA ASP A 83 2.36 3.89 4.10
C ASP A 83 2.01 2.44 3.79
N HIS A 84 1.67 1.67 4.82
CA HIS A 84 1.28 0.27 4.66
C HIS A 84 0.61 -0.30 5.92
N TYR A 85 -0.22 -1.31 5.73
CA TYR A 85 -0.72 -2.14 6.82
C TYR A 85 0.11 -3.42 6.95
N ASN A 86 0.58 -3.72 8.17
CA ASN A 86 1.28 -4.96 8.48
C ASN A 86 0.34 -5.92 9.25
N PRO A 87 -0.15 -6.98 8.62
CA PRO A 87 -1.08 -7.92 9.25
C PRO A 87 -0.46 -8.76 10.36
N ARG A 88 0.86 -8.98 10.33
CA ARG A 88 1.55 -9.79 11.35
C ARG A 88 1.69 -9.07 12.68
N THR A 89 2.00 -7.78 12.63
CA THR A 89 2.16 -6.93 13.82
C THR A 89 0.90 -6.16 14.17
N LYS A 90 -0.15 -6.23 13.33
CA LYS A 90 -1.38 -5.43 13.42
C LYS A 90 -1.09 -3.94 13.54
N GLN A 91 -0.16 -3.45 12.71
CA GLN A 91 0.23 -2.05 12.69
C GLN A 91 -0.14 -1.41 11.36
N LEU A 92 -0.77 -0.26 11.45
CA LEU A 92 -1.02 0.65 10.34
C LEU A 92 0.07 1.72 10.36
N ALA A 93 1.09 1.52 9.53
CA ALA A 93 2.23 2.41 9.43
C ALA A 93 1.91 3.55 8.46
N LEU A 94 1.94 4.79 8.94
CA LEU A 94 1.72 5.99 8.14
C LEU A 94 2.99 6.83 8.09
N SER A 95 3.38 7.25 6.88
CA SER A 95 4.52 8.12 6.66
C SER A 95 4.28 9.51 7.28
N THR A 96 5.34 10.21 7.67
CA THR A 96 5.26 11.54 8.32
C THR A 96 4.35 12.52 7.57
N PRO A 97 4.42 12.66 6.22
CA PRO A 97 3.53 13.56 5.49
C PRO A 97 2.06 13.10 5.42
N VAL A 98 1.76 11.89 5.83
CA VAL A 98 0.39 11.36 5.94
C VAL A 98 -0.09 11.43 7.39
N PHE A 99 0.75 11.02 8.34
CA PHE A 99 0.38 10.91 9.75
C PHE A 99 -0.08 12.24 10.37
N ASP A 100 0.73 13.32 10.19
CA ASP A 100 0.51 14.61 10.86
C ASP A 100 -0.29 15.64 10.05
N LYS A 101 -0.46 15.43 8.74
CA LYS A 101 -1.08 16.43 7.88
C LYS A 101 -2.59 16.28 7.81
N THR A 102 -3.25 17.43 7.66
CA THR A 102 -4.72 17.54 7.54
C THR A 102 -5.18 17.65 6.09
N SER A 103 -4.30 17.36 5.13
CA SER A 103 -4.60 17.47 3.70
C SER A 103 -5.51 16.33 3.20
N ILE A 104 -6.23 16.60 2.11
CA ILE A 104 -7.06 15.58 1.43
C ILE A 104 -6.22 14.36 1.04
N ALA A 105 -4.97 14.58 0.57
CA ALA A 105 -4.07 13.48 0.22
C ALA A 105 -3.71 12.63 1.44
N ALA A 106 -3.39 13.25 2.58
CA ALA A 106 -3.05 12.54 3.81
C ALA A 106 -4.22 11.68 4.30
N ILE A 107 -5.42 12.24 4.32
CA ILE A 107 -6.63 11.50 4.73
C ILE A 107 -6.92 10.36 3.75
N GLY A 108 -6.82 10.60 2.45
CA GLY A 108 -7.07 9.60 1.42
C GLY A 108 -6.14 8.38 1.54
N VAL A 109 -4.84 8.61 1.74
CA VAL A 109 -3.86 7.52 1.94
C VAL A 109 -4.13 6.80 3.27
N ALA A 110 -4.29 7.53 4.37
CA ALA A 110 -4.52 6.94 5.69
C ALA A 110 -5.78 6.06 5.74
N THR A 111 -6.88 6.51 5.12
CA THR A 111 -8.12 5.74 5.04
C THR A 111 -8.03 4.56 4.08
N HIS A 112 -7.23 4.66 3.02
CA HIS A 112 -6.95 3.54 2.12
C HIS A 112 -6.25 2.40 2.87
N GLU A 113 -5.18 2.71 3.61
CA GLU A 113 -4.45 1.72 4.40
C GLU A 113 -5.29 1.14 5.55
N ALA A 114 -6.12 1.97 6.20
CA ALA A 114 -7.10 1.49 7.19
C ALA A 114 -8.12 0.53 6.54
N GLY A 115 -8.52 0.78 5.29
CA GLY A 115 -9.36 -0.11 4.50
C GLY A 115 -8.74 -1.49 4.31
N HIS A 116 -7.44 -1.58 4.05
CA HIS A 116 -6.72 -2.86 3.97
C HIS A 116 -6.74 -3.63 5.31
N ALA A 117 -6.58 -2.93 6.43
CA ALA A 117 -6.69 -3.55 7.75
C ALA A 117 -8.10 -4.12 7.99
N ILE A 118 -9.13 -3.36 7.66
CA ILE A 118 -10.54 -3.79 7.78
C ILE A 118 -10.83 -5.01 6.90
N GLN A 119 -10.41 -4.98 5.64
CA GLN A 119 -10.59 -6.11 4.72
C GLN A 119 -9.91 -7.37 5.24
N HIS A 120 -8.65 -7.28 5.69
CA HIS A 120 -7.91 -8.41 6.21
C HIS A 120 -8.61 -9.02 7.43
N LEU A 121 -9.01 -8.21 8.39
CA LEU A 121 -9.65 -8.69 9.63
C LEU A 121 -11.07 -9.22 9.39
N SER A 122 -11.84 -8.62 8.48
CA SER A 122 -13.16 -9.12 8.10
C SER A 122 -13.08 -10.49 7.43
N LEU A 123 -12.07 -10.73 6.57
CA LEU A 123 -11.86 -12.03 5.92
C LEU A 123 -11.47 -13.13 6.90
N ILE A 124 -10.70 -12.81 7.95
CA ILE A 124 -10.34 -13.76 9.00
C ILE A 124 -11.59 -14.18 9.77
N HIS A 125 -12.51 -13.26 10.11
CA HIS A 125 -13.74 -13.58 10.80
C HIS A 125 -14.71 -14.45 9.99
N ILE A 126 -14.71 -14.29 8.66
CA ILE A 126 -15.53 -15.14 7.76
C ILE A 126 -14.97 -16.55 7.63
N SER A 127 -13.65 -16.71 7.76
CA SER A 127 -12.97 -18.00 7.60
C SER A 127 -12.78 -18.79 8.91
N GLU A 128 -13.07 -18.21 10.08
CA GLU A 128 -13.16 -18.97 11.32
C GLU A 128 -14.44 -19.82 11.29
N PRO A 129 -14.32 -21.18 11.26
CA PRO A 129 -15.49 -22.02 11.41
C PRO A 129 -16.06 -21.74 12.81
N THR A 130 -17.33 -21.35 12.85
CA THR A 130 -18.09 -21.25 14.10
C THR A 130 -17.89 -22.53 14.88
N ARG A 131 -17.11 -22.48 15.98
CA ARG A 131 -17.01 -23.61 16.90
C ARG A 131 -18.42 -23.85 17.43
N PRO A 132 -18.99 -25.05 17.24
CA PRO A 132 -20.21 -25.40 17.94
C PRO A 132 -19.88 -25.45 19.43
N TYR A 133 -20.70 -24.84 20.24
CA TYR A 133 -20.66 -24.86 21.71
C TYR A 133 -20.84 -26.28 22.23
#